data_157e3ccdc30850fe5fa32d5808dc0039
#
_entry.id   157e3ccdc30850fe5fa32d5808dc0039
#
_cell.length_a   1.000
_cell.length_b   1.000
_cell.length_c   1.000
_cell.angle_alpha   90.00
_cell.angle_beta   90.00
_cell.angle_gamma   90.00
#
_symmetry.space_group_name_H-M   'P 1'
#
loop_
_entity.id
_entity.type
_entity.pdbx_description
1 polymer ?
#
loop_
_entity_poly.entity_id
_entity_poly.type
_entity_poly.pdbx_seq_one_letter_code
_entity_poly.pdbx_strand_id
1 'polypeptide(L)'
;MIQEFLIATDTEEALRLKRNKVKSVWYAGGTEINRLNSTVEVKCAISLAKLGLDTITDEGSTIRIGSMVTLQQLIESDLVPQWLKDAASTCGSFTRRNMATIGGNLALMSDHSYLAPALLASRCRLLTANLTEGGAYSEDNIPIREYHTYHQQFSGTLLLAVSLSKDIRFVGSKRYATSVQNRSAVHVGFGATLNSEQVIDHVRVFAAVHGSGVQRLSNVENAIENGELTTREDVQLA
;
A
#
# COMPACT_ATOMS: atom_id res chain seq x y z
N MET A 1 15.50 -15.04 -13.91
CA MET A 1 14.91 -16.30 -13.40
C MET A 1 15.37 -16.48 -11.96
N ILE A 2 14.46 -16.84 -11.05
CA ILE A 2 14.79 -17.15 -9.65
C ILE A 2 15.70 -18.38 -9.62
N GLN A 3 16.87 -18.24 -9.00
CA GLN A 3 17.87 -19.31 -8.87
C GLN A 3 17.75 -20.00 -7.51
N GLU A 4 17.33 -19.27 -6.48
CA GLU A 4 17.20 -19.76 -5.12
C GLU A 4 15.86 -19.30 -4.53
N PHE A 5 15.16 -20.20 -3.84
CA PHE A 5 13.91 -19.90 -3.16
C PHE A 5 14.05 -20.33 -1.69
N LEU A 6 14.05 -19.37 -0.77
CA LEU A 6 14.22 -19.56 0.66
C LEU A 6 12.91 -19.29 1.39
N ILE A 7 12.62 -20.07 2.42
CA ILE A 7 11.44 -19.88 3.26
C ILE A 7 11.92 -19.48 4.65
N ALA A 8 11.69 -18.23 5.02
CA ALA A 8 12.00 -17.77 6.36
C ALA A 8 10.94 -18.26 7.35
N THR A 9 11.38 -18.64 8.55
CA THR A 9 10.54 -19.14 9.64
C THR A 9 10.15 -18.07 10.64
N ASP A 10 10.94 -16.99 10.71
CA ASP A 10 10.67 -15.80 11.50
C ASP A 10 11.18 -14.52 10.82
N THR A 11 10.81 -13.38 11.36
CA THR A 11 11.11 -12.06 10.80
C THR A 11 12.60 -11.75 10.81
N GLU A 12 13.31 -12.14 11.87
CA GLU A 12 14.75 -11.87 12.00
C GLU A 12 15.55 -12.71 11.00
N GLU A 13 15.19 -13.99 10.84
CA GLU A 13 15.78 -14.85 9.80
C GLU A 13 15.55 -14.25 8.40
N ALA A 14 14.31 -13.80 8.10
CA ALA A 14 14.01 -13.15 6.83
C ALA A 14 14.95 -11.97 6.55
N LEU A 15 15.12 -11.08 7.52
CA LEU A 15 16.00 -9.92 7.42
C LEU A 15 17.48 -10.29 7.27
N ARG A 16 17.94 -11.32 7.98
CA ARG A 16 19.31 -11.85 7.84
C ARG A 16 19.55 -12.43 6.45
N LEU A 17 18.59 -13.19 5.93
CA LEU A 17 18.64 -13.71 4.57
C LEU A 17 18.69 -12.57 3.55
N LYS A 18 17.85 -11.54 3.72
CA LYS A 18 17.81 -10.37 2.85
C LYS A 18 19.15 -9.64 2.80
N ARG A 19 19.80 -9.45 3.95
CA ARG A 19 21.11 -8.80 4.07
C ARG A 19 22.22 -9.60 3.39
N ASN A 20 22.18 -10.94 3.52
CA ASN A 20 23.26 -11.82 3.07
C ASN A 20 23.14 -12.28 1.61
N LYS A 21 21.98 -12.15 0.99
CA LYS A 21 21.72 -12.61 -0.39
C LYS A 21 21.68 -11.47 -1.38
N VAL A 22 22.59 -11.48 -2.33
CA VAL A 22 22.67 -10.49 -3.41
C VAL A 22 21.46 -10.63 -4.34
N LYS A 23 20.86 -9.50 -4.75
CA LYS A 23 19.66 -9.47 -5.62
C LYS A 23 18.51 -10.31 -5.07
N SER A 24 18.38 -10.34 -3.74
CA SER A 24 17.24 -10.97 -3.08
C SER A 24 16.02 -10.05 -3.06
N VAL A 25 14.83 -10.65 -3.08
CA VAL A 25 13.54 -9.94 -2.97
C VAL A 25 12.65 -10.63 -1.97
N TRP A 26 11.79 -9.85 -1.33
CA TRP A 26 10.68 -10.38 -0.54
C TRP A 26 9.67 -11.05 -1.47
N TYR A 27 9.33 -12.29 -1.19
CA TYR A 27 8.34 -13.05 -1.94
C TYR A 27 7.08 -13.25 -1.11
N ALA A 28 6.07 -12.42 -1.40
CA ALA A 28 4.72 -12.54 -0.84
C ALA A 28 3.83 -13.34 -1.82
N GLY A 29 2.87 -12.71 -2.47
CA GLY A 29 2.01 -13.36 -3.47
C GLY A 29 2.63 -13.57 -4.86
N GLY A 30 3.81 -13.06 -5.12
CA GLY A 30 4.57 -13.26 -6.37
C GLY A 30 3.95 -12.65 -7.63
N THR A 31 2.86 -11.91 -7.54
CA THR A 31 2.06 -11.43 -8.70
C THR A 31 2.81 -10.49 -9.63
N GLU A 32 3.82 -9.78 -9.14
CA GLU A 32 4.67 -8.93 -9.96
C GLU A 32 5.96 -9.62 -10.38
N ILE A 33 6.55 -10.40 -9.50
CA ILE A 33 7.80 -11.13 -9.79
C ILE A 33 7.58 -12.17 -10.89
N ASN A 34 6.44 -12.89 -10.83
CA ASN A 34 6.09 -13.95 -11.79
C ASN A 34 5.30 -13.43 -13.01
N ARG A 35 5.13 -12.12 -13.13
CA ARG A 35 4.42 -11.56 -14.29
C ARG A 35 5.22 -11.77 -15.57
N LEU A 36 4.52 -12.10 -16.66
CA LEU A 36 5.12 -12.15 -17.99
C LEU A 36 5.72 -10.76 -18.32
N ASN A 37 6.94 -10.74 -18.77
CA ASN A 37 7.73 -9.53 -19.02
C ASN A 37 8.00 -8.68 -17.77
N SER A 38 8.09 -9.30 -16.59
CA SER A 38 8.58 -8.61 -15.39
C SER A 38 10.02 -8.15 -15.61
N THR A 39 10.28 -6.88 -15.30
CA THR A 39 11.62 -6.28 -15.33
C THR A 39 12.38 -6.49 -14.03
N VAL A 40 11.76 -7.11 -13.03
CA VAL A 40 12.36 -7.36 -11.73
C VAL A 40 13.41 -8.47 -11.85
N GLU A 41 14.67 -8.09 -11.69
CA GLU A 41 15.78 -9.06 -11.67
C GLU A 41 15.89 -9.70 -10.31
N VAL A 42 15.56 -10.99 -10.21
CA VAL A 42 15.54 -11.76 -8.97
C VAL A 42 16.48 -12.95 -9.09
N LYS A 43 17.50 -13.01 -8.21
CA LYS A 43 18.32 -14.23 -8.05
C LYS A 43 17.82 -15.08 -6.89
N CYS A 44 17.46 -14.46 -5.77
CA CYS A 44 16.97 -15.15 -4.58
C CYS A 44 15.60 -14.58 -4.18
N ALA A 45 14.61 -15.43 -4.01
CA ALA A 45 13.30 -15.09 -3.47
C ALA A 45 13.20 -15.56 -2.01
N ILE A 46 12.86 -14.68 -1.10
CA ILE A 46 12.69 -14.97 0.33
C ILE A 46 11.19 -14.97 0.61
N SER A 47 10.63 -16.16 0.82
CA SER A 47 9.22 -16.36 1.09
C SER A 47 8.84 -15.90 2.49
N LEU A 48 7.76 -15.14 2.58
CA LEU A 48 7.18 -14.61 3.82
C LEU A 48 6.01 -15.48 4.33
N ALA A 49 5.71 -16.59 3.66
CA ALA A 49 4.49 -17.37 3.90
C ALA A 49 4.38 -17.98 5.31
N LYS A 50 5.50 -18.15 6.03
CA LYS A 50 5.50 -18.75 7.38
C LYS A 50 5.61 -17.71 8.50
N LEU A 51 5.59 -16.40 8.20
CA LEU A 51 5.80 -15.35 9.19
C LEU A 51 4.54 -14.98 9.98
N GLY A 52 3.36 -15.56 9.67
CA GLY A 52 2.11 -15.25 10.37
C GLY A 52 1.63 -13.81 10.15
N LEU A 53 1.94 -13.21 9.00
CA LEU A 53 1.61 -11.82 8.67
C LEU A 53 0.31 -11.69 7.86
N ASP A 54 -0.58 -12.67 7.92
CA ASP A 54 -1.82 -12.79 7.13
C ASP A 54 -3.10 -12.59 7.97
N THR A 55 -2.98 -11.87 9.09
CA THR A 55 -4.10 -11.62 10.02
C THR A 55 -4.60 -10.18 9.96
N ILE A 56 -5.90 -9.99 10.24
CA ILE A 56 -6.54 -8.69 10.41
C ILE A 56 -7.08 -8.64 11.84
N THR A 57 -6.67 -7.65 12.63
CA THR A 57 -7.05 -7.52 14.03
C THR A 57 -7.59 -6.13 14.35
N ASP A 58 -8.61 -6.09 15.20
CA ASP A 58 -9.13 -4.86 15.78
C ASP A 58 -8.35 -4.54 17.07
N GLU A 59 -7.63 -3.41 17.07
CA GLU A 59 -6.84 -2.94 18.21
C GLU A 59 -7.54 -1.76 18.94
N GLY A 60 -8.85 -1.65 18.83
CA GLY A 60 -9.65 -0.59 19.46
C GLY A 60 -9.70 0.68 18.61
N SER A 61 -8.72 1.57 18.72
CA SER A 61 -8.64 2.80 17.94
C SER A 61 -8.11 2.59 16.52
N THR A 62 -7.48 1.47 16.26
CA THR A 62 -6.88 1.12 14.97
C THR A 62 -7.31 -0.28 14.52
N ILE A 63 -7.18 -0.52 13.22
CA ILE A 63 -7.26 -1.84 12.60
C ILE A 63 -5.87 -2.18 12.09
N ARG A 64 -5.30 -3.27 12.59
CA ARG A 64 -4.01 -3.80 12.13
C ARG A 64 -4.25 -4.84 11.04
N ILE A 65 -3.59 -4.65 9.91
CA ILE A 65 -3.66 -5.54 8.74
C ILE A 65 -2.25 -6.02 8.43
N GLY A 66 -2.00 -7.30 8.58
CA GLY A 66 -0.72 -7.92 8.28
C GLY A 66 -0.35 -7.81 6.80
N SER A 67 0.93 -7.69 6.51
CA SER A 67 1.43 -7.42 5.15
C SER A 67 1.15 -8.55 4.15
N MET A 68 0.93 -9.77 4.63
CA MET A 68 0.59 -10.95 3.82
C MET A 68 -0.91 -11.11 3.59
N VAL A 69 -1.77 -10.29 4.20
CA VAL A 69 -3.21 -10.28 3.91
C VAL A 69 -3.42 -10.00 2.44
N THR A 70 -4.18 -10.87 1.77
CA THR A 70 -4.47 -10.77 0.34
C THR A 70 -5.55 -9.72 0.06
N LEU A 71 -5.61 -9.21 -1.16
CA LEU A 71 -6.64 -8.26 -1.57
C LEU A 71 -8.05 -8.87 -1.45
N GLN A 72 -8.18 -10.19 -1.63
CA GLN A 72 -9.46 -10.86 -1.46
C GLN A 72 -9.87 -10.94 0.01
N GLN A 73 -8.95 -11.25 0.92
CA GLN A 73 -9.20 -11.22 2.36
C GLN A 73 -9.58 -9.81 2.86
N LEU A 74 -9.00 -8.74 2.28
CA LEU A 74 -9.44 -7.37 2.60
C LEU A 74 -10.93 -7.15 2.25
N ILE A 75 -11.37 -7.65 1.09
CA ILE A 75 -12.75 -7.49 0.62
C ILE A 75 -13.73 -8.28 1.51
N GLU A 76 -13.34 -9.46 1.96
CA GLU A 76 -14.20 -10.38 2.72
C GLU A 76 -14.25 -10.06 4.22
N SER A 77 -13.29 -9.33 4.76
CA SER A 77 -13.23 -9.04 6.20
C SER A 77 -14.20 -7.94 6.62
N ASP A 78 -15.00 -8.19 7.65
CA ASP A 78 -15.91 -7.20 8.25
C ASP A 78 -15.18 -6.07 9.01
N LEU A 79 -13.92 -6.28 9.38
CA LEU A 79 -13.10 -5.28 10.06
C LEU A 79 -12.56 -4.21 9.11
N VAL A 80 -12.45 -4.53 7.81
CA VAL A 80 -11.85 -3.63 6.81
C VAL A 80 -12.88 -2.57 6.38
N PRO A 81 -12.53 -1.27 6.40
CA PRO A 81 -13.42 -0.21 5.99
C PRO A 81 -13.75 -0.30 4.49
N GLN A 82 -14.97 0.10 4.12
CA GLN A 82 -15.50 -0.05 2.76
C GLN A 82 -14.58 0.58 1.69
N TRP A 83 -14.02 1.75 1.95
CA TRP A 83 -13.13 2.42 1.00
C TRP A 83 -11.90 1.57 0.63
N LEU A 84 -11.37 0.76 1.58
CA LEU A 84 -10.23 -0.12 1.29
C LEU A 84 -10.66 -1.38 0.54
N LYS A 85 -11.86 -1.91 0.85
CA LYS A 85 -12.50 -2.99 0.06
C LYS A 85 -12.71 -2.54 -1.39
N ASP A 86 -13.21 -1.33 -1.58
CA ASP A 86 -13.43 -0.76 -2.92
C ASP A 86 -12.12 -0.62 -3.69
N ALA A 87 -11.07 -0.09 -3.04
CA ALA A 87 -9.73 -0.01 -3.64
C ALA A 87 -9.19 -1.40 -4.02
N ALA A 88 -9.29 -2.39 -3.14
CA ALA A 88 -8.85 -3.76 -3.39
C ALA A 88 -9.63 -4.43 -4.54
N SER A 89 -10.93 -4.15 -4.65
CA SER A 89 -11.82 -4.69 -5.69
C SER A 89 -11.43 -4.21 -7.10
N THR A 90 -10.73 -3.07 -7.20
CA THR A 90 -10.23 -2.56 -8.49
C THR A 90 -9.20 -3.48 -9.15
N CYS A 91 -8.61 -4.42 -8.42
CA CYS A 91 -7.88 -5.54 -8.97
C CYS A 91 -8.87 -6.55 -9.57
N GLY A 92 -9.16 -6.43 -10.86
CA GLY A 92 -10.29 -7.09 -11.53
C GLY A 92 -10.27 -8.62 -11.58
N SER A 93 -9.14 -9.28 -11.32
CA SER A 93 -9.02 -10.74 -11.36
C SER A 93 -9.15 -11.35 -9.97
N PHE A 94 -10.13 -12.22 -9.76
CA PHE A 94 -10.29 -12.99 -8.51
C PHE A 94 -9.03 -13.78 -8.16
N THR A 95 -8.46 -14.51 -9.12
CA THR A 95 -7.20 -15.25 -8.93
C THR A 95 -6.08 -14.33 -8.48
N ARG A 96 -5.95 -13.16 -9.12
CA ARG A 96 -4.90 -12.20 -8.73
C ARG A 96 -5.14 -11.62 -7.34
N ARG A 97 -6.39 -11.34 -6.95
CA ARG A 97 -6.72 -10.86 -5.60
C ARG A 97 -6.39 -11.88 -4.51
N ASN A 98 -6.52 -13.17 -4.78
CA ASN A 98 -6.14 -14.25 -3.84
C ASN A 98 -4.62 -14.40 -3.69
N MET A 99 -3.83 -13.83 -4.58
CA MET A 99 -2.36 -13.89 -4.53
C MET A 99 -1.74 -12.56 -4.11
N ALA A 100 -2.22 -11.44 -4.66
CA ALA A 100 -1.67 -10.13 -4.36
C ALA A 100 -1.97 -9.74 -2.90
N THR A 101 -0.94 -9.30 -2.17
CA THR A 101 -1.03 -8.92 -0.77
C THR A 101 -0.95 -7.41 -0.61
N ILE A 102 -1.49 -6.88 0.51
CA ILE A 102 -1.41 -5.45 0.83
C ILE A 102 0.06 -4.99 0.92
N GLY A 103 0.92 -5.76 1.59
CA GLY A 103 2.35 -5.45 1.70
C GLY A 103 3.06 -5.48 0.35
N GLY A 104 2.80 -6.50 -0.47
CA GLY A 104 3.38 -6.61 -1.80
C GLY A 104 2.94 -5.46 -2.73
N ASN A 105 1.67 -5.02 -2.64
CA ASN A 105 1.16 -3.89 -3.43
C ASN A 105 1.80 -2.56 -2.99
N LEU A 106 2.00 -2.35 -1.68
CA LEU A 106 2.67 -1.16 -1.15
C LEU A 106 4.16 -1.14 -1.44
N ALA A 107 4.85 -2.26 -1.24
CA ALA A 107 6.30 -2.35 -1.42
C ALA A 107 6.76 -2.06 -2.85
N LEU A 108 5.92 -2.30 -3.84
CA LEU A 108 6.19 -1.97 -5.23
C LEU A 108 6.17 -0.47 -5.51
N MET A 109 5.40 0.32 -4.74
CA MET A 109 5.15 1.75 -5.00
C MET A 109 4.91 2.08 -6.48
N SER A 110 4.24 1.15 -7.16
CA SER A 110 4.00 1.21 -8.59
C SER A 110 2.95 2.27 -8.94
N ASP A 111 3.11 2.87 -10.11
CA ASP A 111 2.10 3.71 -10.78
C ASP A 111 0.79 2.97 -11.09
N HIS A 112 0.77 1.65 -10.87
CA HIS A 112 -0.42 0.80 -11.01
C HIS A 112 -0.93 0.27 -9.67
N SER A 113 -0.45 0.79 -8.55
CA SER A 113 -0.89 0.34 -7.24
C SER A 113 -2.41 0.49 -7.11
N TYR A 114 -3.07 -0.58 -6.68
CA TYR A 114 -4.50 -0.56 -6.38
C TYR A 114 -4.81 0.13 -5.05
N LEU A 115 -3.86 0.16 -4.13
CA LEU A 115 -4.08 0.57 -2.75
C LEU A 115 -3.35 1.85 -2.35
N ALA A 116 -2.16 2.12 -2.94
CA ALA A 116 -1.28 3.19 -2.46
C ALA A 116 -1.96 4.58 -2.42
N PRO A 117 -2.71 5.05 -3.43
CA PRO A 117 -3.35 6.36 -3.35
C PRO A 117 -4.34 6.48 -2.19
N ALA A 118 -5.20 5.47 -1.99
CA ALA A 118 -6.18 5.47 -0.89
C ALA A 118 -5.51 5.36 0.49
N LEU A 119 -4.49 4.49 0.62
CA LEU A 119 -3.75 4.33 1.87
C LEU A 119 -2.94 5.59 2.23
N LEU A 120 -2.34 6.28 1.26
CA LEU A 120 -1.68 7.57 1.47
C LEU A 120 -2.68 8.64 1.94
N ALA A 121 -3.86 8.69 1.31
CA ALA A 121 -4.93 9.60 1.69
C ALA A 121 -5.49 9.29 3.09
N SER A 122 -5.49 8.03 3.51
CA SER A 122 -5.94 7.60 4.84
C SER A 122 -4.96 7.92 5.97
N ARG A 123 -3.72 8.36 5.67
CA ARG A 123 -2.67 8.61 6.68
C ARG A 123 -2.35 7.39 7.55
N CYS A 124 -2.52 6.19 7.03
CA CYS A 124 -2.17 4.98 7.76
C CYS A 124 -0.70 4.97 8.19
N ARG A 125 -0.39 4.14 9.16
CA ARG A 125 0.98 3.90 9.60
C ARG A 125 1.40 2.50 9.18
N LEU A 126 2.69 2.32 9.01
CA LEU A 126 3.30 1.05 8.62
C LEU A 126 4.17 0.56 9.76
N LEU A 127 3.93 -0.66 10.20
CA LEU A 127 4.87 -1.38 11.06
C LEU A 127 5.89 -2.06 10.17
N THR A 128 7.14 -1.74 10.37
CA THR A 128 8.27 -2.26 9.58
C THR A 128 9.30 -2.88 10.49
N ALA A 129 10.08 -3.82 9.95
CA ALA A 129 11.22 -4.39 10.65
C ALA A 129 12.48 -4.27 9.81
N ASN A 130 13.60 -4.05 10.46
CA ASN A 130 14.92 -3.99 9.84
C ASN A 130 16.01 -4.52 10.78
N LEU A 131 17.23 -4.67 10.25
CA LEU A 131 18.42 -4.91 11.05
C LEU A 131 19.24 -3.61 11.12
N THR A 132 19.57 -3.18 12.33
CA THR A 132 20.51 -2.06 12.54
C THR A 132 21.87 -2.35 11.88
N GLU A 133 22.75 -1.35 11.79
CA GLU A 133 24.11 -1.55 11.27
C GLU A 133 24.85 -2.64 12.06
N GLY A 134 24.67 -2.72 13.37
CA GLY A 134 25.21 -3.76 14.24
C GLY A 134 24.54 -5.13 14.13
N GLY A 135 23.49 -5.26 13.30
CA GLY A 135 22.78 -6.52 13.08
C GLY A 135 21.68 -6.85 14.10
N ALA A 136 21.37 -5.92 15.01
CA ALA A 136 20.26 -6.09 15.94
C ALA A 136 18.92 -5.88 15.23
N TYR A 137 17.93 -6.68 15.60
CA TYR A 137 16.54 -6.53 15.14
C TYR A 137 15.91 -5.26 15.71
N SER A 138 15.18 -4.52 14.88
CA SER A 138 14.37 -3.39 15.32
C SER A 138 13.07 -3.32 14.54
N GLU A 139 12.02 -2.81 15.21
CA GLU A 139 10.74 -2.48 14.60
C GLU A 139 10.47 -0.98 14.70
N ASP A 140 9.93 -0.42 13.62
CA ASP A 140 9.58 0.98 13.54
C ASP A 140 8.12 1.12 13.09
N ASN A 141 7.42 2.10 13.67
CA ASN A 141 6.07 2.46 13.28
C ASN A 141 6.11 3.81 12.57
N ILE A 142 6.14 3.80 11.24
CA ILE A 142 6.35 4.98 10.41
C ILE A 142 5.07 5.43 9.69
N PRO A 143 4.90 6.74 9.42
CA PRO A 143 3.83 7.22 8.56
C PRO A 143 4.00 6.68 7.14
N ILE A 144 2.92 6.25 6.48
CA ILE A 144 2.99 5.77 5.08
C ILE A 144 3.59 6.83 4.13
N ARG A 145 3.39 8.11 4.41
CA ARG A 145 3.98 9.21 3.62
C ARG A 145 5.50 9.19 3.65
N GLU A 146 6.10 8.91 4.80
CA GLU A 146 7.54 8.77 4.94
C GLU A 146 8.06 7.60 4.12
N TYR A 147 7.43 6.45 4.25
CA TYR A 147 7.74 5.27 3.43
C TYR A 147 7.64 5.58 1.93
N HIS A 148 6.60 6.29 1.49
CA HIS A 148 6.43 6.68 0.10
C HIS A 148 7.52 7.63 -0.38
N THR A 149 7.83 8.68 0.41
CA THR A 149 8.82 9.71 0.03
C THR A 149 10.23 9.14 -0.06
N TYR A 150 10.58 8.22 0.84
CA TYR A 150 11.93 7.67 0.97
C TYR A 150 12.01 6.17 0.68
N HIS A 151 11.08 5.63 -0.13
CA HIS A 151 10.91 4.18 -0.34
C HIS A 151 12.20 3.46 -0.74
N GLN A 152 13.13 4.12 -1.44
CA GLN A 152 14.42 3.53 -1.81
C GLN A 152 15.29 3.18 -0.59
N GLN A 153 15.17 3.96 0.49
CA GLN A 153 15.89 3.71 1.74
C GLN A 153 15.34 2.48 2.48
N PHE A 154 14.10 2.11 2.20
CA PHE A 154 13.43 0.95 2.78
C PHE A 154 13.62 -0.35 2.00
N SER A 155 14.54 -0.40 1.03
CA SER A 155 14.75 -1.59 0.17
C SER A 155 15.14 -2.86 0.92
N GLY A 156 15.78 -2.74 2.08
CA GLY A 156 16.15 -3.84 2.99
C GLY A 156 15.11 -4.11 4.09
N THR A 157 14.15 -3.21 4.27
CA THR A 157 13.15 -3.26 5.33
C THR A 157 12.03 -4.23 4.98
N LEU A 158 11.52 -4.95 5.97
CA LEU A 158 10.35 -5.81 5.83
C LEU A 158 9.12 -5.09 6.37
N LEU A 159 8.08 -4.95 5.53
CA LEU A 159 6.78 -4.47 5.97
C LEU A 159 6.04 -5.59 6.71
N LEU A 160 5.70 -5.35 7.98
CA LEU A 160 4.99 -6.31 8.83
C LEU A 160 3.48 -6.11 8.79
N ALA A 161 3.02 -4.87 8.91
CA ALA A 161 1.60 -4.55 8.95
C ALA A 161 1.30 -3.11 8.50
N VAL A 162 0.04 -2.90 8.13
CA VAL A 162 -0.58 -1.59 7.94
C VAL A 162 -1.53 -1.34 9.10
N SER A 163 -1.41 -0.18 9.77
CA SER A 163 -2.30 0.24 10.85
C SER A 163 -3.19 1.38 10.36
N LEU A 164 -4.51 1.17 10.35
CA LEU A 164 -5.51 2.13 9.93
C LEU A 164 -6.16 2.75 11.17
N SER A 165 -6.18 4.09 11.26
CA SER A 165 -6.98 4.78 12.28
C SER A 165 -8.47 4.68 11.95
N LYS A 166 -9.31 4.45 12.97
CA LYS A 166 -10.77 4.50 12.85
C LYS A 166 -11.34 5.92 12.89
N ASP A 167 -10.52 6.92 13.24
CA ASP A 167 -10.95 8.32 13.39
C ASP A 167 -11.05 9.07 12.05
N ILE A 168 -10.56 8.49 10.96
CA ILE A 168 -10.60 9.11 9.64
C ILE A 168 -11.98 8.92 9.04
N ARG A 169 -12.73 10.02 8.87
CA ARG A 169 -14.15 9.98 8.50
C ARG A 169 -14.41 9.83 7.00
N PHE A 170 -13.56 10.44 6.17
CA PHE A 170 -13.75 10.43 4.73
C PHE A 170 -12.50 9.92 4.05
N VAL A 171 -12.57 8.73 3.48
CA VAL A 171 -11.56 8.20 2.57
C VAL A 171 -12.27 7.52 1.42
N GLY A 172 -11.73 7.68 0.24
CA GLY A 172 -12.26 7.02 -0.95
C GLY A 172 -11.21 6.91 -2.03
N SER A 173 -11.56 6.17 -3.07
CA SER A 173 -10.71 6.11 -4.25
C SER A 173 -11.53 5.91 -5.51
N LYS A 174 -10.96 6.33 -6.64
CA LYS A 174 -11.54 6.13 -7.96
C LYS A 174 -10.46 5.70 -8.93
N ARG A 175 -10.76 4.65 -9.67
CA ARG A 175 -9.90 4.11 -10.71
C ARG A 175 -10.46 4.43 -12.09
N TYR A 176 -9.59 4.84 -13.00
CA TYR A 176 -9.90 5.04 -14.41
C TYR A 176 -9.04 4.10 -15.26
N ALA A 177 -9.68 3.25 -16.03
CA ALA A 177 -9.06 2.30 -16.93
C ALA A 177 -10.00 1.96 -18.09
N THR A 178 -9.45 1.49 -19.20
CA THR A 178 -10.21 1.10 -20.38
C THR A 178 -11.07 -0.17 -20.16
N SER A 179 -10.65 -1.02 -19.22
CA SER A 179 -11.43 -2.18 -18.76
C SER A 179 -11.08 -2.55 -17.32
N VAL A 180 -11.90 -3.40 -16.71
CA VAL A 180 -11.67 -3.89 -15.33
C VAL A 180 -10.33 -4.65 -15.20
N GLN A 181 -9.91 -5.32 -16.26
CA GLN A 181 -8.70 -6.16 -16.27
C GLN A 181 -7.43 -5.38 -16.64
N ASN A 182 -7.57 -4.22 -17.29
CA ASN A 182 -6.44 -3.44 -17.73
C ASN A 182 -5.77 -2.70 -16.57
N ARG A 183 -4.51 -2.29 -16.78
CA ARG A 183 -3.83 -1.37 -15.84
C ARG A 183 -4.58 -0.05 -15.80
N SER A 184 -4.57 0.59 -14.64
CA SER A 184 -5.14 1.92 -14.48
C SER A 184 -4.35 2.93 -15.30
N ALA A 185 -5.05 3.79 -16.04
CA ALA A 185 -4.44 5.00 -16.56
C ALA A 185 -4.20 5.99 -15.40
N VAL A 186 -5.22 6.12 -14.54
CA VAL A 186 -5.17 6.92 -13.32
C VAL A 186 -5.92 6.20 -12.20
N HIS A 187 -5.36 6.25 -11.00
CA HIS A 187 -6.04 5.85 -9.77
C HIS A 187 -5.89 6.97 -8.75
N VAL A 188 -6.99 7.56 -8.33
CA VAL A 188 -7.03 8.67 -7.36
C VAL A 188 -7.50 8.14 -6.02
N GLY A 189 -6.79 8.51 -4.96
CA GLY A 189 -7.21 8.34 -3.57
C GLY A 189 -7.41 9.71 -2.93
N PHE A 190 -8.47 9.87 -2.16
CA PHE A 190 -8.73 11.09 -1.41
C PHE A 190 -9.07 10.77 0.04
N GLY A 191 -8.78 11.71 0.92
CA GLY A 191 -9.14 11.65 2.33
C GLY A 191 -9.32 13.03 2.91
N ALA A 192 -10.22 13.16 3.87
CA ALA A 192 -10.46 14.40 4.59
C ALA A 192 -10.96 14.11 6.01
N THR A 193 -10.83 15.09 6.88
CA THR A 193 -11.48 15.12 8.19
C THR A 193 -12.46 16.30 8.26
N LEU A 194 -13.25 16.37 9.32
CA LEU A 194 -14.01 17.56 9.64
C LEU A 194 -13.40 18.20 10.87
N ASN A 195 -13.33 19.54 10.87
CA ASN A 195 -12.96 20.31 12.05
C ASN A 195 -14.14 20.38 13.05
N SER A 196 -13.96 21.10 14.15
CA SER A 196 -15.00 21.31 15.19
C SER A 196 -16.27 21.99 14.67
N GLU A 197 -16.16 22.76 13.59
CA GLU A 197 -17.26 23.49 12.94
C GLU A 197 -17.95 22.69 11.83
N GLN A 198 -17.60 21.39 11.68
CA GLN A 198 -18.08 20.49 10.62
C GLN A 198 -17.69 20.94 9.20
N VAL A 199 -16.64 21.73 9.08
CA VAL A 199 -16.04 22.10 7.78
C VAL A 199 -14.97 21.08 7.41
N ILE A 200 -14.85 20.81 6.10
CA ILE A 200 -13.82 19.93 5.55
C ILE A 200 -12.44 20.50 5.89
N ASP A 201 -11.58 19.65 6.43
CA ASP A 201 -10.24 19.99 6.87
C ASP A 201 -9.27 18.84 6.56
N HIS A 202 -7.97 19.17 6.47
CA HIS A 202 -6.92 18.22 6.21
C HIS A 202 -7.19 17.34 4.98
N VAL A 203 -7.55 17.97 3.87
CA VAL A 203 -7.76 17.30 2.59
C VAL A 203 -6.45 16.70 2.09
N ARG A 204 -6.53 15.51 1.53
CA ARG A 204 -5.41 14.80 0.92
C ARG A 204 -5.85 14.14 -0.36
N VAL A 205 -5.15 14.43 -1.44
CA VAL A 205 -5.42 13.85 -2.74
C VAL A 205 -4.13 13.29 -3.33
N PHE A 206 -4.15 12.01 -3.63
CA PHE A 206 -3.03 11.33 -4.27
C PHE A 206 -3.50 10.68 -5.57
N ALA A 207 -2.68 10.77 -6.60
CA ALA A 207 -2.95 10.12 -7.87
C ALA A 207 -1.77 9.22 -8.26
N ALA A 208 -2.06 7.96 -8.58
CA ALA A 208 -1.14 7.09 -9.31
C ALA A 208 -1.43 7.24 -10.79
N VAL A 209 -0.48 7.79 -11.54
CA VAL A 209 -0.59 8.05 -12.98
C VAL A 209 0.41 7.19 -13.71
N HIS A 210 -0.05 6.49 -14.74
CA HIS A 210 0.81 5.60 -15.52
C HIS A 210 2.04 6.36 -16.08
N GLY A 211 3.22 5.84 -15.80
CA GLY A 211 4.50 6.44 -16.19
C GLY A 211 5.00 7.55 -15.27
N SER A 212 4.21 8.03 -14.30
CA SER A 212 4.58 9.15 -13.42
C SER A 212 4.65 8.78 -11.93
N GLY A 213 4.28 7.54 -11.59
CA GLY A 213 4.25 7.08 -10.19
C GLY A 213 3.07 7.63 -9.40
N VAL A 214 3.21 7.65 -8.07
CA VAL A 214 2.20 8.17 -7.15
C VAL A 214 2.58 9.59 -6.73
N GLN A 215 1.69 10.54 -6.95
CA GLN A 215 1.91 11.98 -6.70
C GLN A 215 0.84 12.53 -5.76
N ARG A 216 1.22 13.51 -4.94
CA ARG A 216 0.29 14.30 -4.14
C ARG A 216 -0.19 15.50 -4.95
N LEU A 217 -1.48 15.77 -4.96
CA LEU A 217 -2.08 16.86 -5.70
C LEU A 217 -2.39 18.04 -4.76
N SER A 218 -1.34 18.69 -4.25
CA SER A 218 -1.47 19.76 -3.24
C SER A 218 -2.28 20.99 -3.75
N ASN A 219 -2.23 21.30 -5.04
CA ASN A 219 -3.03 22.39 -5.59
C ASN A 219 -4.53 22.08 -5.49
N VAL A 220 -4.93 20.82 -5.76
CA VAL A 220 -6.32 20.37 -5.63
C VAL A 220 -6.75 20.38 -4.17
N GLU A 221 -5.88 19.92 -3.24
CA GLU A 221 -6.16 19.95 -1.80
C GLU A 221 -6.45 21.38 -1.33
N ASN A 222 -5.59 22.34 -1.67
CA ASN A 222 -5.76 23.75 -1.31
C ASN A 222 -7.04 24.35 -1.90
N ALA A 223 -7.34 24.06 -3.15
CA ALA A 223 -8.56 24.57 -3.79
C ALA A 223 -9.85 24.03 -3.13
N ILE A 224 -9.83 22.77 -2.66
CA ILE A 224 -10.96 22.21 -1.90
C ILE A 224 -11.07 22.86 -0.51
N GLU A 225 -9.96 23.00 0.21
CA GLU A 225 -9.95 23.62 1.55
C GLU A 225 -10.34 25.11 1.51
N ASN A 226 -9.99 25.82 0.44
CA ASN A 226 -10.39 27.21 0.21
C ASN A 226 -11.84 27.36 -0.29
N GLY A 227 -12.54 26.25 -0.57
CA GLY A 227 -13.91 26.30 -1.13
C GLY A 227 -14.00 26.70 -2.59
N GLU A 228 -12.89 26.64 -3.34
CA GLU A 228 -12.85 26.96 -4.77
C GLU A 228 -13.41 25.83 -5.64
N LEU A 229 -13.35 24.59 -5.14
CA LEU A 229 -13.85 23.38 -5.81
C LEU A 229 -15.01 22.78 -5.02
N THR A 230 -16.21 23.32 -5.21
CA THR A 230 -17.42 22.91 -4.48
C THR A 230 -18.41 22.15 -5.34
N THR A 231 -18.33 22.32 -6.65
CA THR A 231 -19.24 21.66 -7.60
C THR A 231 -18.49 20.79 -8.61
N ARG A 232 -19.24 19.93 -9.33
CA ARG A 232 -18.67 19.13 -10.41
C ARG A 232 -18.16 19.98 -11.57
N GLU A 233 -18.75 21.13 -11.79
CA GLU A 233 -18.38 22.05 -12.85
C GLU A 233 -17.06 22.75 -12.53
N ASP A 234 -16.81 23.14 -11.27
CA ASP A 234 -15.55 23.71 -10.83
C ASP A 234 -14.38 22.76 -11.08
N VAL A 235 -14.58 21.45 -10.84
CA VAL A 235 -13.56 20.41 -11.06
C VAL A 235 -13.25 20.18 -12.55
N GLN A 236 -14.18 20.50 -13.46
CA GLN A 236 -13.95 20.36 -14.91
C GLN A 236 -13.13 21.52 -15.50
N LEU A 237 -13.07 22.64 -14.81
CA LEU A 237 -12.38 23.86 -15.25
C LEU A 237 -10.98 24.01 -14.64
N ALA A 238 -10.64 23.23 -13.62
CA ALA A 238 -9.34 23.21 -12.92
C ALA A 238 -8.38 22.15 -13.50
#